data_06e68f0c33127ed82d4b7b737f4a8941
#
_entry.id   06e68f0c33127ed82d4b7b737f4a8941
#
_cell.length_a   1.000
_cell.length_b   1.000
_cell.length_c   1.000
_cell.angle_alpha   90.00
_cell.angle_beta   90.00
_cell.angle_gamma   90.00
#
_symmetry.space_group_name_H-M   'P 1'
#
loop_
_entity.id
_entity.type
_entity.pdbx_description
1 polymer ?
#
loop_
_entity_poly.entity_id
_entity_poly.type
_entity_poly.pdbx_seq_one_letter_code
_entity_poly.pdbx_strand_id
1 'polypeptide(L)'
;MFKGVFTALLTPFKNGEMDEVSFRSFIDFQIESGIHGLVPVGTTGESPTVSHDEHKLAVEICIDQANKKVPVIAGTGSNNTAEAIELTNHASEKGADAALVVTPYYNKPNQEGLYAHYKAIAENSDIPIMIYNIPGRSIVDMNLETMNKLFQIKNIIGVKDATSDISRVFKYKSIIGDSFNQLSGEDATTLAYMTYGGHGSISVTSNIAPKLCSDFMNLCLTGKFDEASKINDKLMKLHECLFLEPSPGPVKYAAEKLGLMSSELRLPLVEISKNTKDRVDEAMKFALLI
;
A
#
# COMPACT_ATOMS: atom_id res chain seq x y z
N MET A 1 -4.67 -15.31 5.23
CA MET A 1 -5.14 -14.53 4.07
C MET A 1 -5.54 -13.15 4.56
N PHE A 2 -4.93 -12.10 4.03
CA PHE A 2 -5.23 -10.72 4.36
C PHE A 2 -6.51 -10.28 3.64
N LYS A 3 -7.44 -9.69 4.36
CA LYS A 3 -8.71 -9.17 3.83
C LYS A 3 -8.99 -7.79 4.38
N GLY A 4 -9.63 -6.95 3.59
CA GLY A 4 -9.99 -5.62 4.04
C GLY A 4 -9.15 -4.52 3.40
N VAL A 5 -9.23 -3.31 3.95
CA VAL A 5 -8.43 -2.16 3.51
C VAL A 5 -7.24 -1.98 4.43
N PHE A 6 -6.06 -1.92 3.84
CA PHE A 6 -4.78 -1.66 4.49
C PHE A 6 -4.31 -0.27 4.11
N THR A 7 -3.88 0.54 5.07
CA THR A 7 -3.37 1.87 4.74
C THR A 7 -1.90 1.78 4.32
N ALA A 8 -1.61 2.22 3.08
CA ALA A 8 -0.25 2.52 2.67
C ALA A 8 0.20 3.77 3.41
N LEU A 9 0.81 3.60 4.59
CA LEU A 9 1.09 4.68 5.52
C LEU A 9 2.01 5.75 4.93
N LEU A 10 1.68 7.00 5.19
CA LEU A 10 2.60 8.13 5.06
C LEU A 10 3.71 8.02 6.10
N THR A 11 4.91 8.48 5.76
CA THR A 11 6.00 8.71 6.71
C THR A 11 6.05 10.20 7.01
N PRO A 12 5.72 10.65 8.23
CA PRO A 12 5.81 12.06 8.59
C PRO A 12 7.25 12.53 8.66
N PHE A 13 7.52 13.73 8.12
CA PHE A 13 8.80 14.41 8.28
C PHE A 13 8.61 15.77 8.95
N LYS A 14 9.63 16.19 9.70
CA LYS A 14 9.70 17.50 10.32
C LYS A 14 11.16 17.96 10.40
N ASN A 15 11.46 19.11 9.80
CA ASN A 15 12.81 19.67 9.72
C ASN A 15 13.83 18.69 9.08
N GLY A 16 13.41 17.94 8.06
CA GLY A 16 14.26 16.97 7.34
C GLY A 16 14.35 15.59 7.98
N GLU A 17 13.90 15.40 9.20
CA GLU A 17 13.96 14.13 9.94
C GLU A 17 12.59 13.45 10.01
N MET A 18 12.57 12.15 10.30
CA MET A 18 11.32 11.43 10.55
C MET A 18 10.70 11.88 11.87
N ASP A 19 9.41 12.29 11.83
CA ASP A 19 8.64 12.68 13.01
C ASP A 19 7.97 11.46 13.64
N GLU A 20 8.67 10.79 14.55
CA GLU A 20 8.16 9.60 15.25
C GLU A 20 6.90 9.87 16.04
N VAL A 21 6.77 11.04 16.66
CA VAL A 21 5.61 11.38 17.49
C VAL A 21 4.35 11.47 16.64
N SER A 22 4.42 12.20 15.53
CA SER A 22 3.31 12.27 14.57
C SER A 22 3.04 10.90 13.94
N PHE A 23 4.06 10.08 13.68
CA PHE A 23 3.88 8.76 13.10
C PHE A 23 3.13 7.82 14.03
N ARG A 24 3.46 7.77 15.32
CA ARG A 24 2.73 6.98 16.32
C ARG A 24 1.29 7.41 16.44
N SER A 25 1.04 8.72 16.59
CA SER A 25 -0.32 9.26 16.66
C SER A 25 -1.13 8.98 15.40
N PHE A 26 -0.49 9.01 14.24
CA PHE A 26 -1.11 8.70 12.96
C PHE A 26 -1.49 7.21 12.83
N ILE A 27 -0.67 6.31 13.33
CA ILE A 27 -0.98 4.87 13.40
C ILE A 27 -2.18 4.63 14.31
N ASP A 28 -2.24 5.26 15.49
CA ASP A 28 -3.39 5.15 16.38
C ASP A 28 -4.67 5.67 15.72
N PHE A 29 -4.61 6.82 15.04
CA PHE A 29 -5.75 7.36 14.27
C PHE A 29 -6.27 6.36 13.23
N GLN A 30 -5.39 5.66 12.52
CA GLN A 30 -5.78 4.64 11.55
C GLN A 30 -6.49 3.47 12.22
N ILE A 31 -5.93 2.94 13.31
CA ILE A 31 -6.47 1.79 14.04
C ILE A 31 -7.84 2.14 14.66
N GLU A 32 -7.97 3.30 15.31
CA GLU A 32 -9.20 3.77 15.93
C GLU A 32 -10.31 4.02 14.91
N SER A 33 -9.95 4.37 13.67
CA SER A 33 -10.87 4.52 12.55
C SER A 33 -11.34 3.18 11.95
N GLY A 34 -10.83 2.05 12.45
CA GLY A 34 -11.26 0.70 12.06
C GLY A 34 -10.60 0.16 10.80
N ILE A 35 -9.37 0.65 10.47
CA ILE A 35 -8.61 0.09 9.34
C ILE A 35 -8.28 -1.39 9.58
N HIS A 36 -8.18 -2.19 8.51
CA HIS A 36 -7.96 -3.63 8.63
C HIS A 36 -6.49 -4.03 8.73
N GLY A 37 -5.58 -3.11 8.41
CA GLY A 37 -4.14 -3.32 8.52
C GLY A 37 -3.32 -2.14 8.05
N LEU A 38 -2.02 -2.23 8.23
CA LEU A 38 -1.06 -1.14 8.02
C LEU A 38 0.08 -1.59 7.11
N VAL A 39 0.53 -0.68 6.25
CA VAL A 39 1.66 -0.92 5.34
C VAL A 39 2.66 0.23 5.46
N PRO A 40 3.63 0.17 6.38
CA PRO A 40 4.68 1.16 6.50
C PRO A 40 5.67 1.08 5.33
N VAL A 41 6.35 2.17 5.05
CA VAL A 41 7.47 2.33 4.11
C VAL A 41 7.27 1.69 2.72
N GLY A 42 6.02 1.72 2.23
CA GLY A 42 5.74 1.51 0.81
C GLY A 42 6.05 2.77 -0.01
N THR A 43 5.60 2.81 -1.26
CA THR A 43 5.74 3.99 -2.14
C THR A 43 5.18 5.25 -1.51
N THR A 44 4.00 5.17 -0.90
CA THR A 44 3.33 6.28 -0.20
C THR A 44 4.11 6.75 1.03
N GLY A 45 4.87 5.86 1.66
CA GLY A 45 5.75 6.16 2.79
C GLY A 45 7.12 6.70 2.37
N GLU A 46 7.29 7.10 1.10
CA GLU A 46 8.54 7.68 0.56
C GLU A 46 9.78 6.77 0.76
N SER A 47 9.60 5.45 0.63
CA SER A 47 10.68 4.48 0.83
C SER A 47 12.00 4.81 0.11
N PRO A 48 12.03 5.42 -1.10
CA PRO A 48 13.28 5.75 -1.77
C PRO A 48 14.11 6.87 -1.10
N THR A 49 13.51 7.66 -0.22
CA THR A 49 14.15 8.83 0.39
C THR A 49 14.34 8.72 1.91
N VAL A 50 13.88 7.64 2.51
CA VAL A 50 14.25 7.27 3.88
C VAL A 50 15.58 6.51 3.86
N SER A 51 16.46 6.77 4.82
CA SER A 51 17.68 5.97 4.98
C SER A 51 17.33 4.54 5.42
N HIS A 52 18.26 3.59 5.30
CA HIS A 52 18.03 2.23 5.77
C HIS A 52 17.69 2.19 7.27
N ASP A 53 18.31 3.04 8.08
CA ASP A 53 18.02 3.11 9.50
C ASP A 53 16.62 3.67 9.77
N GLU A 54 16.23 4.74 9.07
CA GLU A 54 14.86 5.27 9.15
C GLU A 54 13.81 4.28 8.64
N HIS A 55 14.12 3.53 7.57
CA HIS A 55 13.24 2.48 7.06
C HIS A 55 12.99 1.42 8.13
N LYS A 56 14.05 0.91 8.74
CA LYS A 56 14.00 -0.07 9.82
C LYS A 56 13.22 0.47 11.01
N LEU A 57 13.52 1.70 11.43
CA LEU A 57 12.84 2.37 12.53
C LEU A 57 11.34 2.56 12.27
N ALA A 58 10.93 2.98 11.06
CA ALA A 58 9.51 3.14 10.72
C ALA A 58 8.75 1.81 10.77
N VAL A 59 9.36 0.71 10.32
CA VAL A 59 8.78 -0.63 10.45
C VAL A 59 8.62 -1.02 11.92
N GLU A 60 9.66 -0.80 12.74
CA GLU A 60 9.63 -1.10 14.18
C GLU A 60 8.55 -0.31 14.92
N ILE A 61 8.48 1.01 14.67
CA ILE A 61 7.45 1.88 15.26
C ILE A 61 6.05 1.40 14.87
N CYS A 62 5.85 1.04 13.60
CA CYS A 62 4.54 0.59 13.13
C CYS A 62 4.12 -0.73 13.81
N ILE A 63 5.02 -1.68 13.94
CA ILE A 63 4.76 -2.97 14.61
C ILE A 63 4.47 -2.76 16.10
N ASP A 64 5.31 -1.98 16.78
CA ASP A 64 5.15 -1.64 18.18
C ASP A 64 3.81 -0.95 18.46
N GLN A 65 3.49 0.09 17.68
CA GLN A 65 2.26 0.87 17.86
C GLN A 65 1.01 0.07 17.48
N ALA A 66 1.08 -0.76 16.43
CA ALA A 66 -0.01 -1.65 16.05
C ALA A 66 -0.34 -2.65 17.16
N ASN A 67 0.68 -3.08 17.92
CA ASN A 67 0.56 -3.97 19.07
C ASN A 67 -0.41 -5.15 18.82
N LYS A 68 -0.32 -5.73 17.62
CA LYS A 68 -1.17 -6.84 17.13
C LYS A 68 -2.68 -6.57 17.09
N LYS A 69 -3.12 -5.30 17.23
CA LYS A 69 -4.53 -4.92 17.04
C LYS A 69 -4.97 -5.10 15.58
N VAL A 70 -4.05 -4.82 14.65
CA VAL A 70 -4.21 -5.02 13.21
C VAL A 70 -2.91 -5.57 12.63
N PRO A 71 -2.94 -6.34 11.54
CA PRO A 71 -1.73 -6.84 10.89
C PRO A 71 -0.91 -5.73 10.24
N VAL A 72 0.42 -5.94 10.21
CA VAL A 72 1.39 -5.07 9.57
C VAL A 72 2.06 -5.80 8.41
N ILE A 73 1.91 -5.28 7.19
CA ILE A 73 2.57 -5.75 5.98
C ILE A 73 3.70 -4.76 5.65
N ALA A 74 4.92 -5.04 6.03
CA ALA A 74 6.04 -4.11 5.86
C ALA A 74 6.47 -3.99 4.39
N GLY A 75 6.64 -2.77 3.88
CA GLY A 75 7.25 -2.54 2.57
C GLY A 75 8.74 -2.84 2.63
N THR A 76 9.22 -3.84 1.89
CA THR A 76 10.62 -4.30 1.94
C THR A 76 11.25 -4.48 0.57
N GLY A 77 10.51 -4.11 -0.50
CA GLY A 77 10.97 -4.28 -1.87
C GLY A 77 12.08 -3.29 -2.27
N SER A 78 13.01 -3.78 -3.05
CA SER A 78 14.09 -3.00 -3.69
C SER A 78 14.35 -3.53 -5.09
N ASN A 79 15.00 -2.72 -5.93
CA ASN A 79 15.56 -3.17 -7.21
C ASN A 79 16.93 -3.88 -7.06
N ASN A 80 17.42 -4.01 -5.82
CA ASN A 80 18.57 -4.80 -5.42
C ASN A 80 18.09 -5.99 -4.59
N THR A 81 18.31 -7.21 -5.07
CA THR A 81 17.83 -8.44 -4.40
C THR A 81 18.42 -8.60 -3.00
N ALA A 82 19.71 -8.26 -2.81
CA ALA A 82 20.34 -8.38 -1.49
C ALA A 82 19.74 -7.41 -0.47
N GLU A 83 19.46 -6.18 -0.87
CA GLU A 83 18.76 -5.19 -0.04
C GLU A 83 17.34 -5.64 0.31
N ALA A 84 16.59 -6.15 -0.68
CA ALA A 84 15.24 -6.67 -0.43
C ALA A 84 15.25 -7.84 0.58
N ILE A 85 16.24 -8.72 0.52
CA ILE A 85 16.44 -9.80 1.50
C ILE A 85 16.72 -9.23 2.89
N GLU A 86 17.65 -8.27 3.01
CA GLU A 86 18.00 -7.63 4.28
C GLU A 86 16.78 -6.98 4.95
N LEU A 87 16.03 -6.14 4.19
CA LEU A 87 14.86 -5.46 4.69
C LEU A 87 13.72 -6.43 5.06
N THR A 88 13.55 -7.51 4.28
CA THR A 88 12.55 -8.54 4.55
C THR A 88 12.89 -9.31 5.82
N ASN A 89 14.15 -9.67 6.03
CA ASN A 89 14.60 -10.35 7.25
C ASN A 89 14.44 -9.48 8.48
N HIS A 90 14.81 -8.20 8.40
CA HIS A 90 14.59 -7.24 9.48
C HIS A 90 13.08 -7.16 9.85
N ALA A 91 12.20 -7.01 8.87
CA ALA A 91 10.75 -6.97 9.12
C ALA A 91 10.23 -8.26 9.79
N SER A 92 10.75 -9.42 9.36
CA SER A 92 10.44 -10.73 9.95
C SER A 92 10.89 -10.81 11.41
N GLU A 93 12.13 -10.44 11.70
CA GLU A 93 12.72 -10.45 13.05
C GLU A 93 11.96 -9.52 14.02
N LYS A 94 11.43 -8.40 13.52
CA LYS A 94 10.64 -7.45 14.32
C LYS A 94 9.18 -7.85 14.47
N GLY A 95 8.71 -8.89 13.77
CA GLY A 95 7.40 -9.46 13.94
C GLY A 95 6.31 -8.86 13.06
N ALA A 96 6.67 -8.36 11.86
CA ALA A 96 5.70 -8.06 10.82
C ALA A 96 4.93 -9.32 10.40
N ASP A 97 3.67 -9.18 9.99
CA ASP A 97 2.82 -10.31 9.59
C ASP A 97 3.07 -10.74 8.14
N ALA A 98 3.59 -9.85 7.30
CA ALA A 98 4.03 -10.12 5.94
C ALA A 98 4.97 -9.03 5.42
N ALA A 99 5.66 -9.33 4.32
CA ALA A 99 6.46 -8.39 3.55
C ALA A 99 5.76 -8.04 2.23
N LEU A 100 5.71 -6.76 1.89
CA LEU A 100 5.26 -6.26 0.59
C LEU A 100 6.49 -5.93 -0.26
N VAL A 101 6.72 -6.72 -1.30
CA VAL A 101 7.91 -6.60 -2.14
C VAL A 101 7.51 -6.09 -3.52
N VAL A 102 7.92 -4.85 -3.86
CA VAL A 102 7.67 -4.27 -5.19
C VAL A 102 8.55 -4.94 -6.24
N THR A 103 8.02 -5.09 -7.47
CA THR A 103 8.83 -5.54 -8.62
C THR A 103 10.01 -4.60 -8.83
N PRO A 104 11.23 -5.12 -9.13
CA PRO A 104 12.40 -4.28 -9.35
C PRO A 104 12.13 -3.20 -10.42
N TYR A 105 12.37 -1.97 -10.05
CA TYR A 105 12.21 -0.77 -10.87
C TYR A 105 13.57 -0.32 -11.42
N TYR A 106 13.57 0.44 -12.50
CA TYR A 106 14.73 1.04 -13.15
C TYR A 106 15.61 0.02 -13.94
N ASN A 107 16.13 -1.05 -13.33
CA ASN A 107 16.98 -2.06 -13.93
C ASN A 107 16.25 -3.10 -14.81
N LYS A 108 14.90 -3.09 -14.82
CA LYS A 108 14.01 -3.78 -15.76
C LYS A 108 14.32 -5.26 -16.00
N PRO A 109 14.27 -6.12 -14.97
CA PRO A 109 14.47 -7.55 -15.17
C PRO A 109 13.37 -8.13 -16.09
N ASN A 110 13.74 -9.15 -16.89
CA ASN A 110 12.77 -9.97 -17.60
C ASN A 110 12.03 -10.92 -16.65
N GLN A 111 11.11 -11.75 -17.16
CA GLN A 111 10.29 -12.64 -16.33
C GLN A 111 11.13 -13.67 -15.54
N GLU A 112 12.22 -14.16 -16.11
CA GLU A 112 13.15 -15.06 -15.42
C GLU A 112 13.89 -14.35 -14.28
N GLY A 113 14.31 -13.11 -14.51
CA GLY A 113 14.91 -12.26 -13.48
C GLY A 113 13.94 -11.92 -12.36
N LEU A 114 12.66 -11.64 -12.68
CA LEU A 114 11.61 -11.47 -11.68
C LEU A 114 11.42 -12.74 -10.85
N TYR A 115 11.32 -13.90 -11.50
CA TYR A 115 11.21 -15.17 -10.80
C TYR A 115 12.41 -15.42 -9.87
N ALA A 116 13.63 -15.23 -10.38
CA ALA A 116 14.85 -15.45 -9.58
C ALA A 116 14.95 -14.48 -8.39
N HIS A 117 14.56 -13.21 -8.56
CA HIS A 117 14.53 -12.20 -7.52
C HIS A 117 13.60 -12.60 -6.35
N TYR A 118 12.34 -12.88 -6.65
CA TYR A 118 11.36 -13.27 -5.62
C TYR A 118 11.67 -14.63 -5.00
N LYS A 119 12.16 -15.58 -5.79
CA LYS A 119 12.62 -16.87 -5.26
C LYS A 119 13.75 -16.69 -4.26
N ALA A 120 14.77 -15.88 -4.59
CA ALA A 120 15.87 -15.61 -3.67
C ALA A 120 15.41 -14.95 -2.36
N ILE A 121 14.48 -13.99 -2.41
CA ILE A 121 13.90 -13.38 -1.20
C ILE A 121 13.16 -14.44 -0.39
N ALA A 122 12.32 -15.24 -1.03
CA ALA A 122 11.51 -16.24 -0.37
C ALA A 122 12.34 -17.38 0.28
N GLU A 123 13.44 -17.78 -0.35
CA GLU A 123 14.34 -18.82 0.17
C GLU A 123 15.23 -18.31 1.33
N ASN A 124 15.34 -17.00 1.52
CA ASN A 124 16.13 -16.39 2.58
C ASN A 124 15.29 -15.74 3.69
N SER A 125 13.97 -15.98 3.70
CA SER A 125 13.08 -15.43 4.73
C SER A 125 11.90 -16.36 4.99
N ASP A 126 11.47 -16.45 6.25
CA ASP A 126 10.31 -17.25 6.65
C ASP A 126 8.99 -16.47 6.66
N ILE A 127 9.04 -15.13 6.51
CA ILE A 127 7.84 -14.29 6.53
C ILE A 127 6.99 -14.48 5.25
N PRO A 128 5.66 -14.44 5.33
CA PRO A 128 4.81 -14.38 4.14
C PRO A 128 5.15 -13.18 3.25
N ILE A 129 5.27 -13.41 1.93
CA ILE A 129 5.62 -12.39 0.94
C ILE A 129 4.43 -12.11 0.04
N MET A 130 4.06 -10.84 -0.07
CA MET A 130 3.10 -10.33 -1.04
C MET A 130 3.85 -9.59 -2.15
N ILE A 131 3.68 -10.03 -3.38
CA ILE A 131 4.26 -9.39 -4.56
C ILE A 131 3.55 -8.05 -4.80
N TYR A 132 4.29 -6.98 -5.09
CA TYR A 132 3.69 -5.72 -5.49
C TYR A 132 4.01 -5.44 -6.96
N ASN A 133 3.00 -5.62 -7.82
CA ASN A 133 3.10 -5.41 -9.26
C ASN A 133 2.50 -4.05 -9.64
N ILE A 134 3.37 -3.11 -10.03
CA ILE A 134 3.01 -1.73 -10.38
C ILE A 134 3.76 -1.26 -11.63
N PRO A 135 3.35 -1.71 -12.83
CA PRO A 135 4.07 -1.36 -14.07
C PRO A 135 4.09 0.14 -14.39
N GLY A 136 3.13 0.90 -13.91
CA GLY A 136 3.12 2.36 -14.04
C GLY A 136 4.30 3.07 -13.37
N ARG A 137 4.96 2.43 -12.40
CA ARG A 137 6.16 2.96 -11.72
C ARG A 137 7.41 2.13 -11.96
N SER A 138 7.29 0.80 -11.96
CA SER A 138 8.43 -0.11 -12.15
C SER A 138 8.76 -0.37 -13.62
N ILE A 139 7.86 -0.04 -14.54
CA ILE A 139 7.91 -0.34 -15.98
C ILE A 139 7.77 -1.83 -16.28
N VAL A 140 8.28 -2.71 -15.43
CA VAL A 140 8.11 -4.15 -15.59
C VAL A 140 6.73 -4.59 -15.11
N ASP A 141 6.10 -5.49 -15.85
CA ASP A 141 4.85 -6.13 -15.51
C ASP A 141 5.05 -7.64 -15.39
N MET A 142 4.75 -8.18 -14.22
CA MET A 142 4.82 -9.62 -13.98
C MET A 142 3.64 -10.31 -14.65
N ASN A 143 3.91 -11.23 -15.56
CA ASN A 143 2.86 -11.99 -16.23
C ASN A 143 2.27 -13.09 -15.35
N LEU A 144 1.12 -13.63 -15.78
CA LEU A 144 0.38 -14.65 -15.03
C LEU A 144 1.17 -15.96 -14.85
N GLU A 145 1.98 -16.32 -15.83
CA GLU A 145 2.79 -17.54 -15.78
C GLU A 145 3.87 -17.44 -14.69
N THR A 146 4.58 -16.31 -14.65
CA THR A 146 5.59 -16.04 -13.61
C THR A 146 4.93 -15.96 -12.23
N MET A 147 3.77 -15.31 -12.12
CA MET A 147 3.02 -15.23 -10.87
C MET A 147 2.61 -16.62 -10.38
N ASN A 148 2.09 -17.48 -11.28
CA ASN A 148 1.71 -18.84 -10.93
C ASN A 148 2.91 -19.69 -10.50
N LYS A 149 4.06 -19.58 -11.18
CA LYS A 149 5.29 -20.25 -10.78
C LYS A 149 5.76 -19.82 -9.38
N LEU A 150 5.69 -18.53 -9.09
CA LEU A 150 6.09 -17.98 -7.79
C LEU A 150 5.16 -18.44 -6.66
N PHE A 151 3.87 -18.56 -6.91
CA PHE A 151 2.91 -19.03 -5.90
C PHE A 151 3.14 -20.51 -5.50
N GLN A 152 3.92 -21.29 -6.25
CA GLN A 152 4.34 -22.61 -5.82
C GLN A 152 5.39 -22.58 -4.67
N ILE A 153 5.97 -21.41 -4.41
CA ILE A 153 6.89 -21.20 -3.28
C ILE A 153 6.05 -20.90 -2.04
N LYS A 154 6.23 -21.70 -0.99
CA LYS A 154 5.35 -21.80 0.17
C LYS A 154 4.98 -20.45 0.83
N ASN A 155 5.94 -19.53 0.94
CA ASN A 155 5.76 -18.25 1.62
C ASN A 155 5.40 -17.10 0.67
N ILE A 156 5.26 -17.31 -0.63
CA ILE A 156 4.68 -16.31 -1.56
C ILE A 156 3.16 -16.48 -1.53
N ILE A 157 2.45 -15.52 -0.94
CA ILE A 157 1.05 -15.67 -0.57
C ILE A 157 0.05 -14.96 -1.50
N GLY A 158 0.51 -14.00 -2.31
CA GLY A 158 -0.41 -13.22 -3.12
C GLY A 158 0.21 -11.99 -3.78
N VAL A 159 -0.66 -11.11 -4.24
CA VAL A 159 -0.30 -9.89 -4.96
C VAL A 159 -1.06 -8.66 -4.44
N LYS A 160 -0.35 -7.52 -4.35
CA LYS A 160 -0.92 -6.18 -4.50
C LYS A 160 -0.86 -5.84 -5.98
N ASP A 161 -2.01 -5.81 -6.63
CA ASP A 161 -2.09 -5.50 -8.06
C ASP A 161 -2.43 -4.02 -8.28
N ALA A 162 -1.52 -3.30 -8.89
CA ALA A 162 -1.66 -1.90 -9.30
C ALA A 162 -1.46 -1.73 -10.81
N THR A 163 -1.98 -2.68 -11.59
CA THR A 163 -1.94 -2.65 -13.05
C THR A 163 -3.13 -1.91 -13.65
N SER A 164 -4.17 -1.63 -12.86
CA SER A 164 -5.48 -1.14 -13.30
C SER A 164 -6.24 -2.10 -14.24
N ASP A 165 -5.71 -3.29 -14.52
CA ASP A 165 -6.41 -4.37 -15.26
C ASP A 165 -7.23 -5.23 -14.27
N ILE A 166 -8.48 -4.83 -14.01
CA ILE A 166 -9.37 -5.56 -13.10
C ILE A 166 -9.66 -6.99 -13.58
N SER A 167 -9.47 -7.31 -14.87
CA SER A 167 -9.65 -8.67 -15.38
C SER A 167 -8.64 -9.65 -14.80
N ARG A 168 -7.51 -9.17 -14.26
CA ARG A 168 -6.48 -10.01 -13.62
C ARG A 168 -7.01 -10.73 -12.40
N VAL A 169 -7.91 -10.13 -11.63
CA VAL A 169 -8.53 -10.78 -10.46
C VAL A 169 -9.11 -12.14 -10.85
N PHE A 170 -9.91 -12.17 -11.92
CA PHE A 170 -10.50 -13.39 -12.45
C PHE A 170 -9.43 -14.35 -13.01
N LYS A 171 -8.45 -13.81 -13.75
CA LYS A 171 -7.35 -14.61 -14.33
C LYS A 171 -6.51 -15.29 -13.24
N TYR A 172 -6.15 -14.58 -12.17
CA TYR A 172 -5.43 -15.17 -11.03
C TYR A 172 -6.25 -16.27 -10.38
N LYS A 173 -7.53 -16.02 -10.10
CA LYS A 173 -8.43 -17.02 -9.54
C LYS A 173 -8.52 -18.28 -10.41
N SER A 174 -8.66 -18.09 -11.73
CA SER A 174 -8.80 -19.20 -12.70
C SER A 174 -7.52 -20.04 -12.85
N ILE A 175 -6.34 -19.40 -12.79
CA ILE A 175 -5.05 -20.04 -13.09
C ILE A 175 -4.34 -20.51 -11.82
N ILE A 176 -4.42 -19.72 -10.75
CA ILE A 176 -3.67 -19.96 -9.51
C ILE A 176 -4.58 -20.56 -8.43
N GLY A 177 -5.85 -20.14 -8.38
CA GLY A 177 -6.85 -20.64 -7.43
C GLY A 177 -7.24 -19.63 -6.33
N ASP A 178 -8.22 -20.03 -5.52
CA ASP A 178 -8.85 -19.15 -4.50
C ASP A 178 -7.94 -18.85 -3.29
N SER A 179 -6.87 -19.62 -3.09
CA SER A 179 -5.93 -19.42 -1.99
C SER A 179 -4.91 -18.29 -2.25
N PHE A 180 -4.80 -17.80 -3.50
CA PHE A 180 -3.94 -16.69 -3.85
C PHE A 180 -4.54 -15.38 -3.35
N ASN A 181 -3.83 -14.68 -2.45
CA ASN A 181 -4.33 -13.45 -1.85
C ASN A 181 -4.20 -12.27 -2.83
N GLN A 182 -5.30 -11.62 -3.12
CA GLN A 182 -5.37 -10.55 -4.12
C GLN A 182 -5.85 -9.26 -3.46
N LEU A 183 -4.97 -8.25 -3.35
CA LEU A 183 -5.29 -6.92 -2.88
C LEU A 183 -5.15 -5.91 -4.02
N SER A 184 -6.15 -5.05 -4.20
CA SER A 184 -6.05 -3.92 -5.13
C SER A 184 -4.98 -2.92 -4.64
N GLY A 185 -4.15 -2.45 -5.57
CA GLY A 185 -3.24 -1.32 -5.34
C GLY A 185 -3.78 0.01 -5.86
N GLU A 186 -5.04 0.04 -6.32
CA GLU A 186 -5.67 1.17 -6.99
C GLU A 186 -7.02 1.48 -6.33
N ASP A 187 -7.12 2.62 -5.64
CA ASP A 187 -8.32 3.01 -4.89
C ASP A 187 -9.54 3.17 -5.81
N ALA A 188 -9.39 3.84 -6.94
CA ALA A 188 -10.49 4.17 -7.84
C ALA A 188 -11.18 2.95 -8.45
N THR A 189 -10.47 1.83 -8.61
CA THR A 189 -11.02 0.59 -9.19
C THR A 189 -11.36 -0.48 -8.15
N THR A 190 -11.17 -0.19 -6.87
CA THR A 190 -11.31 -1.18 -5.78
C THR A 190 -12.72 -1.78 -5.71
N LEU A 191 -13.77 -1.00 -5.93
CA LEU A 191 -15.15 -1.53 -5.95
C LEU A 191 -15.31 -2.64 -7.01
N ALA A 192 -14.86 -2.39 -8.23
CA ALA A 192 -14.90 -3.38 -9.31
C ALA A 192 -13.99 -4.58 -9.00
N TYR A 193 -12.78 -4.32 -8.44
CA TYR A 193 -11.86 -5.38 -8.01
C TYR A 193 -12.50 -6.35 -7.01
N MET A 194 -13.25 -5.80 -6.03
CA MET A 194 -13.97 -6.60 -5.03
C MET A 194 -15.15 -7.40 -5.65
N THR A 195 -15.88 -6.83 -6.61
CA THR A 195 -16.96 -7.57 -7.30
C THR A 195 -16.46 -8.75 -8.12
N TYR A 196 -15.20 -8.70 -8.60
CA TYR A 196 -14.54 -9.82 -9.28
C TYR A 196 -13.95 -10.87 -8.33
N GLY A 197 -14.06 -10.67 -7.02
CA GLY A 197 -13.59 -11.63 -6.01
C GLY A 197 -12.24 -11.31 -5.41
N GLY A 198 -11.79 -10.06 -5.49
CA GLY A 198 -10.64 -9.56 -4.72
C GLY A 198 -10.87 -9.65 -3.21
N HIS A 199 -9.80 -9.59 -2.44
CA HIS A 199 -9.85 -9.77 -0.99
C HIS A 199 -9.76 -8.45 -0.21
N GLY A 200 -9.45 -7.34 -0.90
CA GLY A 200 -9.29 -6.03 -0.27
C GLY A 200 -8.43 -5.09 -1.09
N SER A 201 -7.89 -4.07 -0.42
CA SER A 201 -6.99 -3.09 -1.03
C SER A 201 -5.88 -2.63 -0.10
N ILE A 202 -4.78 -2.16 -0.69
CA ILE A 202 -3.76 -1.34 -0.01
C ILE A 202 -3.91 0.08 -0.56
N SER A 203 -4.53 0.93 0.26
CA SER A 203 -5.12 2.22 -0.12
C SER A 203 -4.23 3.41 0.21
N VAL A 204 -4.22 4.42 -0.64
CA VAL A 204 -3.66 5.75 -0.36
C VAL A 204 -4.71 6.65 0.30
N THR A 205 -5.95 6.62 -0.18
CA THR A 205 -7.04 7.45 0.33
C THR A 205 -7.34 7.20 1.81
N SER A 206 -7.13 5.98 2.28
CA SER A 206 -7.31 5.63 3.69
C SER A 206 -6.40 6.41 4.66
N ASN A 207 -5.30 7.01 4.18
CA ASN A 207 -4.48 7.90 5.02
C ASN A 207 -5.28 9.06 5.60
N ILE A 208 -6.25 9.59 4.84
CA ILE A 208 -7.03 10.80 5.21
C ILE A 208 -8.52 10.50 5.44
N ALA A 209 -9.02 9.37 4.98
CA ALA A 209 -10.41 8.96 5.13
C ALA A 209 -10.55 7.49 5.60
N PRO A 210 -9.81 7.08 6.69
CA PRO A 210 -9.75 5.67 7.05
C PRO A 210 -11.11 5.09 7.42
N LYS A 211 -11.97 5.85 8.13
CA LYS A 211 -13.31 5.40 8.50
C LYS A 211 -14.19 5.11 7.27
N LEU A 212 -14.22 6.04 6.29
CA LEU A 212 -14.99 5.83 5.06
C LEU A 212 -14.47 4.64 4.25
N CYS A 213 -13.14 4.51 4.14
CA CYS A 213 -12.52 3.38 3.44
C CYS A 213 -12.79 2.04 4.15
N SER A 214 -12.79 2.03 5.48
CA SER A 214 -13.13 0.84 6.28
C SER A 214 -14.59 0.45 6.12
N ASP A 215 -15.53 1.41 6.22
CA ASP A 215 -16.96 1.16 6.04
C ASP A 215 -17.26 0.66 4.63
N PHE A 216 -16.69 1.29 3.60
CA PHE A 216 -16.76 0.84 2.22
C PHE A 216 -16.31 -0.62 2.07
N MET A 217 -15.14 -0.93 2.62
CA MET A 217 -14.57 -2.27 2.50
C MET A 217 -15.38 -3.32 3.27
N ASN A 218 -15.91 -3.00 4.44
CA ASN A 218 -16.78 -3.89 5.21
C ASN A 218 -18.07 -4.25 4.43
N LEU A 219 -18.63 -3.29 3.71
CA LEU A 219 -19.76 -3.54 2.84
C LEU A 219 -19.39 -4.46 1.65
N CYS A 220 -18.24 -4.22 1.03
CA CYS A 220 -17.73 -5.09 -0.03
C CYS A 220 -17.52 -6.53 0.46
N LEU A 221 -16.89 -6.72 1.62
CA LEU A 221 -16.62 -8.03 2.21
C LEU A 221 -17.90 -8.81 2.58
N THR A 222 -18.99 -8.10 2.81
CA THR A 222 -20.31 -8.70 3.10
C THR A 222 -21.23 -8.78 1.88
N GLY A 223 -20.72 -8.46 0.68
CA GLY A 223 -21.46 -8.54 -0.58
C GLY A 223 -22.50 -7.44 -0.79
N LYS A 224 -22.45 -6.37 0.02
CA LYS A 224 -23.38 -5.24 -0.05
C LYS A 224 -22.89 -4.16 -1.02
N PHE A 225 -22.68 -4.53 -2.27
CA PHE A 225 -22.05 -3.67 -3.28
C PHE A 225 -22.84 -2.40 -3.62
N ASP A 226 -24.20 -2.45 -3.56
CA ASP A 226 -25.04 -1.26 -3.78
C ASP A 226 -24.85 -0.20 -2.68
N GLU A 227 -24.67 -0.65 -1.43
CA GLU A 227 -24.36 0.25 -0.31
C GLU A 227 -22.91 0.75 -0.37
N ALA A 228 -21.97 -0.13 -0.73
CA ALA A 228 -20.57 0.22 -0.93
C ALA A 228 -20.39 1.27 -2.04
N SER A 229 -21.13 1.17 -3.14
CA SER A 229 -21.10 2.14 -4.24
C SER A 229 -21.41 3.56 -3.76
N LYS A 230 -22.37 3.73 -2.86
CA LYS A 230 -22.73 5.05 -2.32
C LYS A 230 -21.61 5.70 -1.51
N ILE A 231 -20.79 4.89 -0.83
CA ILE A 231 -19.58 5.40 -0.14
C ILE A 231 -18.48 5.66 -1.16
N ASN A 232 -18.30 4.77 -2.13
CA ASN A 232 -17.32 4.94 -3.21
C ASN A 232 -17.54 6.24 -3.99
N ASP A 233 -18.79 6.61 -4.27
CA ASP A 233 -19.13 7.88 -4.94
C ASP A 233 -18.65 9.10 -4.17
N LYS A 234 -18.65 9.05 -2.83
CA LYS A 234 -18.09 10.11 -1.99
C LYS A 234 -16.57 10.14 -2.01
N LEU A 235 -15.94 8.97 -2.14
CA LEU A 235 -14.48 8.82 -2.14
C LEU A 235 -13.86 9.11 -3.51
N MET A 236 -14.61 9.00 -4.61
CA MET A 236 -14.07 9.05 -5.96
C MET A 236 -13.28 10.32 -6.25
N LYS A 237 -13.77 11.49 -5.83
CA LYS A 237 -13.01 12.74 -6.00
C LYS A 237 -11.68 12.75 -5.25
N LEU A 238 -11.61 12.09 -4.08
CA LEU A 238 -10.36 11.90 -3.34
C LEU A 238 -9.42 10.96 -4.09
N HIS A 239 -9.93 9.80 -4.54
CA HIS A 239 -9.13 8.85 -5.31
C HIS A 239 -8.43 9.50 -6.50
N GLU A 240 -9.13 10.39 -7.22
CA GLU A 240 -8.59 11.11 -8.37
C GLU A 240 -7.61 12.22 -7.98
N CYS A 241 -8.00 13.10 -7.04
CA CYS A 241 -7.18 14.29 -6.75
C CYS A 241 -5.85 13.97 -6.05
N LEU A 242 -5.77 12.84 -5.32
CA LEU A 242 -4.55 12.43 -4.64
C LEU A 242 -3.44 11.94 -5.59
N PHE A 243 -3.73 11.83 -6.89
CA PHE A 243 -2.78 11.43 -7.93
C PHE A 243 -2.63 12.46 -9.07
N LEU A 244 -3.14 13.70 -8.90
CA LEU A 244 -2.96 14.78 -9.88
C LEU A 244 -1.49 15.21 -10.02
N GLU A 245 -0.73 15.07 -8.96
CA GLU A 245 0.72 15.23 -8.93
C GLU A 245 1.37 14.01 -8.27
N PRO A 246 2.71 13.86 -8.33
CA PRO A 246 3.36 12.68 -7.77
C PRO A 246 2.97 12.40 -6.32
N SER A 247 2.38 11.23 -6.08
CA SER A 247 2.09 10.74 -4.73
C SER A 247 3.42 10.48 -3.99
N PRO A 248 3.52 10.86 -2.68
CA PRO A 248 2.45 11.21 -1.76
C PRO A 248 2.17 12.73 -1.58
N GLY A 249 2.65 13.61 -2.45
CA GLY A 249 2.49 15.05 -2.27
C GLY A 249 1.05 15.48 -1.95
N PRO A 250 0.03 15.17 -2.78
CA PRO A 250 -1.35 15.57 -2.51
C PRO A 250 -1.92 14.98 -1.22
N VAL A 251 -1.64 13.72 -0.89
CA VAL A 251 -2.15 13.09 0.33
C VAL A 251 -1.47 13.61 1.60
N LYS A 252 -0.19 13.98 1.55
CA LYS A 252 0.48 14.67 2.67
C LYS A 252 -0.12 16.05 2.93
N TYR A 253 -0.40 16.81 1.87
CA TYR A 253 -1.11 18.08 2.01
C TYR A 253 -2.48 17.89 2.68
N ALA A 254 -3.25 16.90 2.27
CA ALA A 254 -4.53 16.59 2.89
C ALA A 254 -4.39 16.18 4.36
N ALA A 255 -3.36 15.39 4.69
CA ALA A 255 -3.08 14.99 6.07
C ALA A 255 -2.70 16.18 6.96
N GLU A 256 -1.94 17.15 6.44
CA GLU A 256 -1.64 18.40 7.14
C GLU A 256 -2.91 19.23 7.40
N LYS A 257 -3.82 19.31 6.42
CA LYS A 257 -5.12 20.00 6.59
C LYS A 257 -5.97 19.37 7.69
N LEU A 258 -5.83 18.09 7.94
CA LEU A 258 -6.49 17.38 9.04
C LEU A 258 -5.71 17.47 10.37
N GLY A 259 -4.55 18.13 10.39
CA GLY A 259 -3.72 18.25 11.58
C GLY A 259 -3.01 16.96 12.00
N LEU A 260 -2.87 16.00 11.08
CA LEU A 260 -2.29 14.69 11.37
C LEU A 260 -0.74 14.70 11.34
N MET A 261 -0.15 15.51 10.47
CA MET A 261 1.30 15.62 10.29
C MET A 261 1.65 16.85 9.45
N SER A 262 2.95 17.18 9.32
CA SER A 262 3.43 18.14 8.35
C SER A 262 3.33 17.60 6.92
N SER A 263 3.08 18.47 5.94
CA SER A 263 3.11 18.13 4.51
C SER A 263 4.54 18.02 3.93
N GLU A 264 5.57 18.10 4.76
CA GLU A 264 6.97 18.07 4.33
C GLU A 264 7.28 16.80 3.52
N LEU A 265 7.95 17.02 2.38
CA LEU A 265 8.41 15.99 1.44
C LEU A 265 9.93 16.05 1.33
N ARG A 266 10.56 14.93 1.04
CA ARG A 266 11.98 14.88 0.71
C ARG A 266 12.19 14.93 -0.80
N LEU A 267 13.22 15.68 -1.24
CA LEU A 267 13.60 15.68 -2.65
C LEU A 267 13.84 14.25 -3.17
N PRO A 268 13.44 13.91 -4.40
CA PRO A 268 13.06 14.84 -5.51
C PRO A 268 11.59 15.30 -5.48
N LEU A 269 10.78 14.87 -4.52
CA LEU A 269 9.42 15.35 -4.40
C LEU A 269 9.41 16.77 -3.80
N VAL A 270 8.48 17.57 -4.28
CA VAL A 270 8.32 18.98 -3.88
C VAL A 270 6.88 19.27 -3.51
N GLU A 271 6.66 20.40 -2.86
CA GLU A 271 5.32 20.89 -2.55
C GLU A 271 4.44 20.95 -3.81
N ILE A 272 3.20 20.51 -3.70
CA ILE A 272 2.23 20.49 -4.80
C ILE A 272 1.78 21.91 -5.18
N SER A 273 1.35 22.05 -6.42
CA SER A 273 0.87 23.34 -6.95
C SER A 273 -0.40 23.83 -6.24
N LYS A 274 -0.63 25.15 -6.29
CA LYS A 274 -1.84 25.74 -5.76
C LYS A 274 -3.11 25.13 -6.38
N ASN A 275 -3.09 24.85 -7.67
CA ASN A 275 -4.22 24.24 -8.36
C ASN A 275 -4.55 22.86 -7.76
N THR A 276 -3.55 22.05 -7.50
CA THR A 276 -3.75 20.72 -6.88
C THR A 276 -4.26 20.85 -5.44
N LYS A 277 -3.73 21.81 -4.66
CA LYS A 277 -4.24 22.11 -3.32
C LYS A 277 -5.74 22.46 -3.34
N ASP A 278 -6.14 23.36 -4.24
CA ASP A 278 -7.54 23.78 -4.39
C ASP A 278 -8.46 22.57 -4.74
N ARG A 279 -7.98 21.65 -5.61
CA ARG A 279 -8.71 20.44 -5.97
C ARG A 279 -8.82 19.44 -4.81
N VAL A 280 -7.75 19.27 -4.03
CA VAL A 280 -7.76 18.46 -2.81
C VAL A 280 -8.73 19.01 -1.78
N ASP A 281 -8.69 20.31 -1.52
CA ASP A 281 -9.62 20.98 -0.59
C ASP A 281 -11.09 20.80 -1.02
N GLU A 282 -11.38 20.92 -2.32
CA GLU A 282 -12.73 20.66 -2.85
C GLU A 282 -13.17 19.21 -2.62
N ALA A 283 -12.29 18.24 -2.90
CA ALA A 283 -12.57 16.84 -2.71
C ALA A 283 -12.79 16.46 -1.23
N MET A 284 -11.98 17.05 -0.32
CA MET A 284 -12.13 16.84 1.12
C MET A 284 -13.46 17.40 1.65
N LYS A 285 -13.89 18.58 1.18
CA LYS A 285 -15.22 19.14 1.51
C LYS A 285 -16.35 18.26 0.98
N PHE A 286 -16.22 17.76 -0.25
CA PHE A 286 -17.21 16.88 -0.86
C PHE A 286 -17.36 15.57 -0.06
N ALA A 287 -16.25 15.02 0.44
CA ALA A 287 -16.24 13.84 1.28
C ALA A 287 -16.59 14.11 2.75
N LEU A 288 -16.86 15.37 3.13
CA LEU A 288 -17.16 15.83 4.50
C LEU A 288 -16.01 15.52 5.50
N LEU A 289 -14.78 15.67 5.07
CA LEU A 289 -13.60 15.55 5.92
C LEU A 289 -13.21 16.87 6.59
N ILE A 290 -13.55 17.99 5.97
CA ILE A 290 -13.35 19.35 6.46
C ILE A 290 -14.58 20.22 6.20
#